data_ead11c7c135a3912b2e2fdbc423aadc6
#
_entry.id   ead11c7c135a3912b2e2fdbc423aadc6
#
_cell.length_a   1.000
_cell.length_b   1.000
_cell.length_c   1.000
_cell.angle_alpha   90.00
_cell.angle_beta   90.00
_cell.angle_gamma   90.00
#
_symmetry.space_group_name_H-M   'P 1'
#
loop_
_entity.id
_entity.type
_entity.pdbx_description
1 polymer ?
#
loop_
_entity_poly.entity_id
_entity_poly.type
_entity_poly.pdbx_seq_one_letter_code
_entity_poly.pdbx_strand_id
1 'polypeptide(L)'
;MLFKKYLILNIKIMDEQKTVFNIKEDGFHGELFENEKCLFKNKILIICSGSDGDFENSKTFASFLSKNGINSLALGYFNIPEGPNAINKVPLDYVENASKYLKSIGYEKIGIWGISIGSIYALLSASYFPDLINLVIGASPCYYVTQAMDSKKNILFDSSAFSYKGQEIPYEPYTVKMSMFKNIFQSLIHLEPNFMYLYEPLIGKIQEKNIIPVEKMKARVILFSGKLDHIWPATQFGELIIKRLKDKNYSYQYEHIICEFGGHLMTPIQTKLDKFMKANRQFPKEAENYRKEHLKKLLEAISSI
;
A
#
# COMPACT_ATOMS: atom_id res chain seq x y z
N MET A 1 2.17 -7.62 -61.42
CA MET A 1 2.89 -6.58 -60.66
C MET A 1 1.92 -5.70 -59.87
N LEU A 2 0.78 -6.22 -59.41
CA LEU A 2 -0.27 -5.48 -58.67
C LEU A 2 -0.61 -6.11 -57.27
N PHE A 3 0.05 -7.20 -56.88
CA PHE A 3 -0.22 -7.90 -55.63
C PHE A 3 0.75 -7.52 -54.49
N LYS A 4 1.76 -6.67 -54.73
CA LYS A 4 2.74 -6.22 -53.73
C LYS A 4 2.43 -4.87 -53.05
N LYS A 5 1.36 -4.18 -53.47
CA LYS A 5 1.01 -2.83 -52.98
C LYS A 5 -0.07 -2.79 -51.91
N TYR A 6 -0.70 -3.95 -51.56
CA TYR A 6 -1.75 -4.01 -50.56
C TYR A 6 -1.31 -4.59 -49.20
N LEU A 7 -0.01 -4.96 -49.07
CA LEU A 7 0.50 -5.57 -47.81
C LEU A 7 1.27 -4.59 -46.90
N ILE A 8 1.30 -3.29 -47.25
CA ILE A 8 2.06 -2.27 -46.51
C ILE A 8 1.16 -1.28 -45.75
N LEU A 9 -0.17 -1.44 -45.78
CA LEU A 9 -1.09 -0.45 -45.22
C LEU A 9 -1.91 -0.91 -44.02
N ASN A 10 -1.48 -1.92 -43.31
CA ASN A 10 -2.09 -2.31 -42.02
C ASN A 10 -1.08 -2.85 -41.01
N ILE A 11 0.14 -2.36 -41.00
CA ILE A 11 0.90 -2.32 -39.75
C ILE A 11 0.34 -1.09 -39.03
N LYS A 12 -0.76 -1.28 -38.28
CA LYS A 12 -1.05 -0.47 -37.13
C LYS A 12 0.25 -0.48 -36.34
N ILE A 13 0.96 0.62 -36.30
CA ILE A 13 1.97 0.91 -35.31
C ILE A 13 1.18 0.69 -34.01
N MET A 14 1.34 -0.44 -33.37
CA MET A 14 0.92 -0.60 -31.99
C MET A 14 1.77 0.45 -31.28
N ASP A 15 1.15 1.57 -30.92
CA ASP A 15 1.78 2.54 -30.04
C ASP A 15 2.32 1.73 -28.87
N GLU A 16 3.64 1.81 -28.65
CA GLU A 16 4.29 1.10 -27.57
C GLU A 16 3.59 1.55 -26.28
N GLN A 17 2.95 0.63 -25.58
CA GLN A 17 2.12 0.98 -24.42
C GLN A 17 3.02 1.68 -23.40
N LYS A 18 2.60 2.88 -22.98
CA LYS A 18 3.34 3.67 -21.99
C LYS A 18 3.45 2.88 -20.68
N THR A 19 4.65 2.63 -20.21
CA THR A 19 4.91 1.87 -18.98
C THR A 19 5.42 2.73 -17.82
N VAL A 20 5.92 3.94 -18.09
CA VAL A 20 6.44 4.88 -17.07
C VAL A 20 5.60 6.15 -17.09
N PHE A 21 5.17 6.59 -15.92
CA PHE A 21 4.24 7.70 -15.70
C PHE A 21 4.86 8.77 -14.82
N ASN A 22 4.49 10.03 -15.06
CA ASN A 22 4.90 11.18 -14.25
C ASN A 22 3.70 12.05 -13.89
N ILE A 23 3.85 12.83 -12.79
CA ILE A 23 2.74 13.64 -12.24
C ILE A 23 2.26 14.69 -13.24
N LYS A 24 3.18 15.33 -13.95
CA LYS A 24 2.86 16.46 -14.84
C LYS A 24 1.98 16.05 -16.02
N GLU A 25 2.26 14.91 -16.61
CA GLU A 25 1.57 14.44 -17.82
C GLU A 25 0.38 13.53 -17.49
N ASP A 26 0.55 12.66 -16.48
CA ASP A 26 -0.37 11.57 -16.20
C ASP A 26 -1.20 11.79 -14.91
N GLY A 27 -0.81 12.77 -14.09
CA GLY A 27 -1.43 13.05 -12.80
C GLY A 27 -1.06 12.05 -11.70
N PHE A 28 -0.09 11.14 -11.96
CA PHE A 28 0.49 10.23 -10.98
C PHE A 28 1.91 9.82 -11.41
N HIS A 29 2.70 9.33 -10.47
CA HIS A 29 4.04 8.78 -10.75
C HIS A 29 3.99 7.26 -10.58
N GLY A 30 4.43 6.50 -11.59
CA GLY A 30 4.36 5.05 -11.53
C GLY A 30 5.09 4.33 -12.66
N GLU A 31 5.19 3.00 -12.51
CA GLU A 31 5.74 2.11 -13.53
C GLU A 31 4.89 0.83 -13.62
N LEU A 32 4.46 0.50 -14.83
CA LEU A 32 3.60 -0.65 -15.13
C LEU A 32 4.46 -1.87 -15.44
N PHE A 33 4.14 -2.99 -14.80
CA PHE A 33 4.78 -4.29 -14.99
C PHE A 33 3.74 -5.29 -15.47
N GLU A 34 3.76 -5.61 -16.74
CA GLU A 34 2.90 -6.61 -17.37
C GLU A 34 3.70 -7.85 -17.76
N ASN A 35 2.99 -8.96 -17.88
CA ASN A 35 3.56 -10.23 -18.32
C ASN A 35 2.60 -10.90 -19.28
N GLU A 36 3.06 -11.25 -20.48
CA GLU A 36 2.27 -11.96 -21.50
C GLU A 36 1.66 -13.28 -20.96
N LYS A 37 2.33 -13.91 -19.99
CA LYS A 37 1.88 -15.12 -19.29
C LYS A 37 1.04 -14.80 -18.03
N CYS A 38 0.55 -13.56 -17.89
CA CYS A 38 -0.30 -13.19 -16.78
C CYS A 38 -1.54 -14.10 -16.71
N LEU A 39 -1.84 -14.59 -15.50
CA LEU A 39 -2.99 -15.47 -15.25
C LEU A 39 -4.32 -14.71 -15.30
N PHE A 40 -4.30 -13.40 -15.08
CA PHE A 40 -5.49 -12.54 -14.92
C PHE A 40 -5.36 -11.29 -15.77
N LYS A 41 -5.52 -11.40 -17.10
CA LYS A 41 -5.21 -10.35 -18.08
C LYS A 41 -5.97 -9.03 -17.87
N ASN A 42 -7.20 -9.09 -17.36
CA ASN A 42 -8.05 -7.91 -17.11
C ASN A 42 -8.02 -7.42 -15.65
N LYS A 43 -7.07 -7.93 -14.85
CA LYS A 43 -6.91 -7.58 -13.43
C LYS A 43 -5.50 -7.07 -13.17
N ILE A 44 -5.37 -6.10 -12.27
CA ILE A 44 -4.09 -5.48 -11.91
C ILE A 44 -4.05 -5.11 -10.44
N LEU A 45 -2.84 -5.07 -9.87
CA LEU A 45 -2.60 -4.66 -8.49
C LEU A 45 -1.72 -3.40 -8.44
N ILE A 46 -2.22 -2.33 -7.86
CA ILE A 46 -1.45 -1.12 -7.54
C ILE A 46 -0.64 -1.39 -6.27
N ILE A 47 0.65 -1.05 -6.26
CA ILE A 47 1.59 -1.31 -5.16
C ILE A 47 2.06 0.00 -4.54
N CYS A 48 1.82 0.15 -3.23
CA CYS A 48 2.23 1.31 -2.44
C CYS A 48 3.22 0.88 -1.33
N SER A 49 4.43 1.44 -1.33
CA SER A 49 5.46 1.16 -0.33
C SER A 49 5.11 1.77 1.05
N GLY A 50 5.97 1.53 2.03
CA GLY A 50 5.86 2.11 3.37
C GLY A 50 6.48 3.50 3.50
N SER A 51 6.78 3.90 4.74
CA SER A 51 7.34 5.23 5.07
C SER A 51 8.80 5.43 4.66
N ASP A 52 9.44 4.42 4.09
CA ASP A 52 10.77 4.55 3.48
C ASP A 52 10.76 5.46 2.25
N GLY A 53 9.59 5.62 1.59
CA GLY A 53 9.42 6.45 0.40
C GLY A 53 10.33 6.01 -0.75
N ASP A 54 10.76 4.76 -0.74
CA ASP A 54 11.60 4.20 -1.79
C ASP A 54 10.73 3.61 -2.89
N PHE A 55 10.59 4.36 -3.99
CA PHE A 55 9.84 3.91 -5.17
C PHE A 55 10.44 2.63 -5.78
N GLU A 56 11.76 2.43 -5.66
CA GLU A 56 12.42 1.20 -6.14
C GLU A 56 11.93 -0.05 -5.40
N ASN A 57 11.53 0.07 -4.12
CA ASN A 57 10.92 -1.04 -3.39
C ASN A 57 9.54 -1.41 -3.98
N SER A 58 8.73 -0.41 -4.34
CA SER A 58 7.45 -0.64 -5.04
C SER A 58 7.67 -1.30 -6.40
N LYS A 59 8.67 -0.86 -7.18
CA LYS A 59 9.02 -1.46 -8.47
C LYS A 59 9.51 -2.89 -8.33
N THR A 60 10.39 -3.13 -7.37
CA THR A 60 10.89 -4.49 -7.08
C THR A 60 9.75 -5.44 -6.77
N PHE A 61 8.78 -4.99 -5.97
CA PHE A 61 7.64 -5.82 -5.62
C PHE A 61 6.68 -6.00 -6.82
N ALA A 62 6.37 -4.95 -7.56
CA ALA A 62 5.53 -5.03 -8.76
C ALA A 62 6.14 -5.97 -9.82
N SER A 63 7.44 -5.85 -10.07
CA SER A 63 8.18 -6.77 -10.96
C SER A 63 8.12 -8.23 -10.47
N PHE A 64 8.25 -8.45 -9.17
CA PHE A 64 8.11 -9.79 -8.59
C PHE A 64 6.70 -10.36 -8.82
N LEU A 65 5.65 -9.57 -8.60
CA LEU A 65 4.26 -10.01 -8.84
C LEU A 65 4.00 -10.30 -10.31
N SER A 66 4.48 -9.44 -11.20
CA SER A 66 4.36 -9.67 -12.66
C SER A 66 4.99 -11.00 -13.07
N LYS A 67 6.20 -11.31 -12.59
CA LYS A 67 6.86 -12.61 -12.82
C LYS A 67 6.08 -13.80 -12.25
N ASN A 68 5.24 -13.58 -11.23
CA ASN A 68 4.36 -14.58 -10.63
C ASN A 68 2.92 -14.54 -11.18
N GLY A 69 2.68 -13.88 -12.31
CA GLY A 69 1.41 -13.93 -13.03
C GLY A 69 0.37 -12.90 -12.61
N ILE A 70 0.77 -11.82 -11.90
CA ILE A 70 -0.11 -10.72 -11.51
C ILE A 70 0.41 -9.42 -12.14
N ASN A 71 -0.29 -8.84 -13.11
CA ASN A 71 0.03 -7.51 -13.62
C ASN A 71 -0.01 -6.50 -12.48
N SER A 72 0.95 -5.58 -12.45
CA SER A 72 1.11 -4.68 -11.32
C SER A 72 1.58 -3.30 -11.75
N LEU A 73 1.07 -2.26 -11.08
CA LEU A 73 1.54 -0.89 -11.18
C LEU A 73 2.27 -0.52 -9.89
N ALA A 74 3.56 -0.24 -9.96
CA ALA A 74 4.25 0.43 -8.87
C ALA A 74 3.80 1.89 -8.83
N LEU A 75 3.27 2.36 -7.70
CA LEU A 75 2.83 3.74 -7.51
C LEU A 75 3.76 4.44 -6.53
N GLY A 76 4.39 5.53 -7.00
CA GLY A 76 5.09 6.48 -6.14
C GLY A 76 4.12 7.55 -5.66
N TYR A 77 4.10 7.86 -4.37
CA TYR A 77 3.14 8.82 -3.83
C TYR A 77 3.76 9.90 -2.93
N PHE A 78 5.01 9.73 -2.49
CA PHE A 78 5.83 10.76 -1.88
C PHE A 78 7.33 10.45 -2.08
N ASN A 79 8.20 11.43 -1.83
CA ASN A 79 9.64 11.35 -2.10
C ASN A 79 9.95 10.96 -3.57
N ILE A 80 9.18 11.52 -4.47
CA ILE A 80 9.20 11.30 -5.92
C ILE A 80 9.34 12.65 -6.65
N PRO A 81 9.82 12.65 -7.91
CA PRO A 81 9.85 13.86 -8.71
C PRO A 81 8.48 14.54 -8.79
N GLU A 82 8.44 15.86 -8.63
CA GLU A 82 7.23 16.70 -8.71
C GLU A 82 6.16 16.39 -7.62
N GLY A 83 6.44 15.45 -6.71
CA GLY A 83 5.55 15.07 -5.63
C GLY A 83 5.98 15.60 -4.24
N PRO A 84 5.22 15.28 -3.19
CA PRO A 84 5.60 15.62 -1.83
C PRO A 84 6.94 15.00 -1.43
N ASN A 85 7.81 15.76 -0.78
CA ASN A 85 9.11 15.29 -0.28
C ASN A 85 9.02 14.53 1.07
N ALA A 86 7.85 14.53 1.69
CA ALA A 86 7.55 13.91 2.97
C ALA A 86 6.13 13.34 2.96
N ILE A 87 5.78 12.56 3.98
CA ILE A 87 4.39 12.10 4.19
C ILE A 87 3.60 13.27 4.77
N ASN A 88 3.27 14.22 3.91
CA ASN A 88 2.58 15.45 4.27
C ASN A 88 1.62 15.84 3.15
N LYS A 89 0.32 15.78 3.44
CA LYS A 89 -0.76 16.08 2.49
C LYS A 89 -0.63 15.32 1.17
N VAL A 90 -0.17 14.05 1.25
CA VAL A 90 0.01 13.20 0.08
C VAL A 90 -1.34 13.02 -0.63
N PRO A 91 -1.44 13.35 -1.94
CA PRO A 91 -2.71 13.31 -2.65
C PRO A 91 -3.22 11.88 -2.89
N LEU A 92 -4.49 11.61 -2.55
CA LEU A 92 -5.19 10.40 -3.02
C LEU A 92 -5.49 10.46 -4.52
N ASP A 93 -5.43 11.64 -5.10
CA ASP A 93 -5.63 11.92 -6.53
C ASP A 93 -4.72 11.04 -7.42
N TYR A 94 -3.53 10.66 -6.94
CA TYR A 94 -2.63 9.78 -7.68
C TYR A 94 -3.23 8.39 -7.89
N VAL A 95 -3.90 7.82 -6.88
CA VAL A 95 -4.59 6.53 -7.04
C VAL A 95 -5.82 6.67 -7.92
N GLU A 96 -6.56 7.77 -7.82
CA GLU A 96 -7.72 8.05 -8.67
C GLU A 96 -7.30 8.09 -10.13
N ASN A 97 -6.25 8.87 -10.47
CA ASN A 97 -5.76 9.04 -11.83
C ASN A 97 -5.16 7.73 -12.38
N ALA A 98 -4.33 7.05 -11.60
CA ALA A 98 -3.79 5.73 -11.96
C ALA A 98 -4.90 4.72 -12.25
N SER A 99 -5.91 4.64 -11.38
CA SER A 99 -7.04 3.73 -11.56
C SER A 99 -7.87 4.05 -12.81
N LYS A 100 -8.13 5.33 -13.09
CA LYS A 100 -8.81 5.76 -14.31
C LYS A 100 -8.02 5.41 -15.56
N TYR A 101 -6.70 5.64 -15.54
CA TYR A 101 -5.81 5.26 -16.63
C TYR A 101 -5.86 3.74 -16.86
N LEU A 102 -5.69 2.94 -15.82
CA LEU A 102 -5.74 1.47 -15.92
C LEU A 102 -7.07 0.98 -16.50
N LYS A 103 -8.19 1.57 -16.08
CA LYS A 103 -9.50 1.29 -16.68
C LYS A 103 -9.53 1.61 -18.18
N SER A 104 -8.94 2.74 -18.60
CA SER A 104 -8.95 3.17 -20.00
C SER A 104 -8.16 2.25 -20.93
N ILE A 105 -7.16 1.55 -20.41
CA ILE A 105 -6.35 0.57 -21.16
C ILE A 105 -6.85 -0.88 -21.03
N GLY A 106 -8.02 -1.10 -20.41
CA GLY A 106 -8.73 -2.38 -20.44
C GLY A 106 -8.69 -3.20 -19.16
N TYR A 107 -8.12 -2.69 -18.06
CA TYR A 107 -8.23 -3.39 -16.78
C TYR A 107 -9.64 -3.21 -16.18
N GLU A 108 -10.36 -4.32 -15.98
CA GLU A 108 -11.71 -4.30 -15.42
C GLU A 108 -11.72 -4.34 -13.90
N LYS A 109 -10.72 -4.96 -13.31
CA LYS A 109 -10.60 -5.15 -11.86
C LYS A 109 -9.26 -4.63 -11.36
N ILE A 110 -9.31 -3.73 -10.40
CA ILE A 110 -8.14 -3.09 -9.81
C ILE A 110 -8.11 -3.42 -8.32
N GLY A 111 -6.99 -4.02 -7.90
CA GLY A 111 -6.64 -4.13 -6.49
C GLY A 111 -5.61 -3.08 -6.09
N ILE A 112 -5.52 -2.82 -4.79
CA ILE A 112 -4.46 -2.00 -4.21
C ILE A 112 -3.83 -2.72 -3.02
N TRP A 113 -2.51 -2.80 -3.00
CA TRP A 113 -1.72 -3.34 -1.91
C TRP A 113 -0.87 -2.23 -1.30
N GLY A 114 -0.88 -2.15 0.03
CA GLY A 114 -0.03 -1.20 0.74
C GLY A 114 0.51 -1.76 2.05
N ILE A 115 1.72 -1.33 2.44
CA ILE A 115 2.34 -1.71 3.71
C ILE A 115 2.55 -0.49 4.58
N SER A 116 2.32 -0.65 5.92
CA SER A 116 2.60 0.41 6.88
C SER A 116 1.80 1.67 6.52
N ILE A 117 2.44 2.83 6.35
CA ILE A 117 1.78 4.06 5.88
C ILE A 117 1.08 3.86 4.54
N GLY A 118 1.63 3.02 3.66
CA GLY A 118 0.99 2.63 2.40
C GLY A 118 -0.31 1.84 2.60
N SER A 119 -0.49 1.15 3.73
CA SER A 119 -1.76 0.48 4.06
C SER A 119 -2.87 1.49 4.38
N ILE A 120 -2.53 2.60 5.06
CA ILE A 120 -3.45 3.72 5.29
C ILE A 120 -3.86 4.31 3.94
N TYR A 121 -2.86 4.56 3.07
CA TYR A 121 -3.07 5.11 1.74
C TYR A 121 -3.99 4.22 0.89
N ALA A 122 -3.77 2.90 0.93
CA ALA A 122 -4.59 1.91 0.22
C ALA A 122 -6.04 1.86 0.74
N LEU A 123 -6.23 1.78 2.06
CA LEU A 123 -7.55 1.75 2.70
C LEU A 123 -8.34 3.05 2.47
N LEU A 124 -7.67 4.21 2.59
CA LEU A 124 -8.27 5.51 2.28
C LEU A 124 -8.69 5.58 0.81
N SER A 125 -7.79 5.23 -0.11
CA SER A 125 -8.07 5.29 -1.54
C SER A 125 -9.28 4.43 -1.91
N ALA A 126 -9.38 3.22 -1.38
CA ALA A 126 -10.53 2.37 -1.63
C ALA A 126 -11.84 2.91 -1.00
N SER A 127 -11.73 3.62 0.14
CA SER A 127 -12.88 4.26 0.78
C SER A 127 -13.36 5.49 0.02
N TYR A 128 -12.44 6.23 -0.63
CA TYR A 128 -12.74 7.40 -1.45
C TYR A 128 -13.16 7.04 -2.88
N PHE A 129 -12.64 5.94 -3.41
CA PHE A 129 -12.88 5.49 -4.80
C PHE A 129 -13.50 4.08 -4.84
N PRO A 130 -14.66 3.87 -4.19
CA PRO A 130 -15.23 2.52 -4.05
C PRO A 130 -15.59 1.87 -5.39
N ASP A 131 -15.88 2.66 -6.43
CA ASP A 131 -16.23 2.14 -7.74
C ASP A 131 -15.00 1.82 -8.62
N LEU A 132 -13.80 2.25 -8.21
CA LEU A 132 -12.55 2.00 -8.93
C LEU A 132 -11.79 0.81 -8.36
N ILE A 133 -11.80 0.59 -7.04
CA ILE A 133 -11.00 -0.41 -6.35
C ILE A 133 -11.87 -1.60 -5.95
N ASN A 134 -11.47 -2.80 -6.35
CA ASN A 134 -12.19 -4.05 -6.11
C ASN A 134 -11.56 -4.96 -5.05
N LEU A 135 -10.28 -4.73 -4.71
CA LEU A 135 -9.51 -5.47 -3.72
C LEU A 135 -8.60 -4.53 -2.96
N VAL A 136 -8.58 -4.63 -1.64
CA VAL A 136 -7.63 -3.90 -0.79
C VAL A 136 -6.84 -4.89 0.05
N ILE A 137 -5.53 -4.76 0.02
CA ILE A 137 -4.63 -5.57 0.83
C ILE A 137 -3.78 -4.63 1.68
N GLY A 138 -3.99 -4.68 2.99
CA GLY A 138 -3.25 -3.90 3.97
C GLY A 138 -2.26 -4.78 4.73
N ALA A 139 -0.96 -4.59 4.49
CA ALA A 139 0.09 -5.21 5.26
C ALA A 139 0.50 -4.27 6.41
N SER A 140 0.56 -4.81 7.63
CA SER A 140 0.76 -4.02 8.86
C SER A 140 -0.15 -2.79 8.89
N PRO A 141 -1.49 -3.00 8.96
CA PRO A 141 -2.47 -1.93 8.79
C PRO A 141 -2.53 -0.96 9.97
N CYS A 142 -3.05 0.24 9.68
CA CYS A 142 -3.52 1.20 10.69
C CYS A 142 -4.96 1.61 10.36
N TYR A 143 -5.79 1.83 11.39
CA TYR A 143 -7.24 2.05 11.23
C TYR A 143 -7.65 3.53 11.16
N TYR A 144 -6.70 4.45 11.29
CA TYR A 144 -6.95 5.88 11.29
C TYR A 144 -5.92 6.64 10.45
N VAL A 145 -6.23 7.88 10.11
CA VAL A 145 -5.35 8.79 9.37
C VAL A 145 -4.35 9.41 10.32
N THR A 146 -3.07 9.23 10.07
CA THR A 146 -2.00 9.74 10.92
C THR A 146 -1.67 11.20 10.63
N GLN A 147 -1.07 11.85 11.62
CA GLN A 147 -0.39 13.12 11.45
C GLN A 147 0.76 13.00 10.43
N ALA A 148 0.99 14.06 9.69
CA ALA A 148 2.08 14.16 8.72
C ALA A 148 3.46 14.09 9.38
N MET A 149 4.42 13.46 8.69
CA MET A 149 5.78 13.30 9.19
C MET A 149 6.84 13.37 8.08
N ASP A 150 8.01 13.85 8.44
CA ASP A 150 9.26 13.58 7.74
C ASP A 150 10.05 12.52 8.52
N SER A 151 9.90 11.26 8.10
CA SER A 151 10.54 10.14 8.79
C SER A 151 12.07 10.18 8.72
N LYS A 152 12.64 10.79 7.67
CA LYS A 152 14.08 10.93 7.51
C LYS A 152 14.67 11.95 8.50
N LYS A 153 13.94 13.02 8.80
CA LYS A 153 14.36 14.09 9.72
C LYS A 153 13.75 13.94 11.11
N ASN A 154 12.91 12.95 11.34
CA ASN A 154 12.16 12.76 12.60
C ASN A 154 11.33 13.99 13.00
N ILE A 155 10.67 14.61 12.03
CA ILE A 155 9.83 15.81 12.23
C ILE A 155 8.36 15.42 12.02
N LEU A 156 7.50 15.89 12.93
CA LEU A 156 6.04 15.90 12.76
C LEU A 156 5.60 17.28 12.25
N PHE A 157 4.69 17.30 11.29
CA PHE A 157 4.04 18.51 10.81
C PHE A 157 2.64 18.63 11.44
N ASP A 158 2.18 19.83 11.71
CA ASP A 158 0.80 20.07 12.17
C ASP A 158 -0.17 20.05 10.99
N SER A 159 -0.30 18.88 10.38
CA SER A 159 -1.12 18.66 9.20
C SER A 159 -1.41 17.17 9.03
N SER A 160 -2.33 16.84 8.12
CA SER A 160 -2.63 15.45 7.72
C SER A 160 -1.51 14.82 6.90
N ALA A 161 -1.29 13.53 7.08
CA ALA A 161 -0.46 12.75 6.16
C ALA A 161 -1.00 12.76 4.73
N PHE A 162 -2.33 12.85 4.55
CA PHE A 162 -3.01 12.70 3.27
C PHE A 162 -3.96 13.85 2.94
N SER A 163 -4.20 14.02 1.65
CA SER A 163 -5.15 15.01 1.11
C SER A 163 -5.94 14.42 -0.07
N TYR A 164 -7.05 15.07 -0.41
CA TYR A 164 -7.79 14.79 -1.63
C TYR A 164 -8.29 16.10 -2.24
N LYS A 165 -8.05 16.33 -3.52
CA LYS A 165 -8.36 17.58 -4.24
C LYS A 165 -7.86 18.82 -3.51
N GLY A 166 -6.64 18.73 -2.98
CA GLY A 166 -6.00 19.81 -2.23
C GLY A 166 -6.53 20.04 -0.81
N GLN A 167 -7.55 19.29 -0.36
CA GLN A 167 -8.11 19.39 0.99
C GLN A 167 -7.48 18.33 1.90
N GLU A 168 -7.06 18.73 3.10
CA GLU A 168 -6.56 17.79 4.11
C GLU A 168 -7.65 16.82 4.54
N ILE A 169 -7.29 15.53 4.63
CA ILE A 169 -8.15 14.52 5.22
C ILE A 169 -8.04 14.63 6.75
N PRO A 170 -9.14 14.59 7.51
CA PRO A 170 -9.09 14.62 8.97
C PRO A 170 -8.14 13.55 9.52
N TYR A 171 -7.30 13.93 10.47
CA TYR A 171 -6.24 13.07 11.01
C TYR A 171 -6.18 13.13 12.54
N GLU A 172 -5.55 12.13 13.16
CA GLU A 172 -5.30 12.11 14.58
C GLU A 172 -3.89 12.61 14.89
N PRO A 173 -3.73 13.69 15.65
CA PRO A 173 -2.42 14.19 16.03
C PRO A 173 -1.78 13.28 17.08
N TYR A 174 -0.46 13.08 16.99
CA TYR A 174 0.27 12.38 18.05
C TYR A 174 0.28 13.23 19.32
N THR A 175 0.09 12.56 20.46
CA THR A 175 0.12 13.21 21.79
C THR A 175 1.52 13.40 22.34
N VAL A 176 2.51 12.81 21.70
CA VAL A 176 3.93 12.90 22.08
C VAL A 176 4.76 13.39 20.91
N LYS A 177 5.83 14.13 21.20
CA LYS A 177 6.76 14.59 20.17
C LYS A 177 7.65 13.45 19.68
N MET A 178 7.83 13.35 18.37
CA MET A 178 8.86 12.48 17.80
C MET A 178 10.24 13.02 18.20
N SER A 179 11.17 12.13 18.55
CA SER A 179 12.51 12.48 18.96
C SER A 179 13.51 11.46 18.39
N MET A 180 14.50 11.96 17.66
CA MET A 180 15.57 11.13 17.12
C MET A 180 16.33 10.39 18.24
N PHE A 181 16.63 11.06 19.35
CA PHE A 181 17.30 10.42 20.50
C PHE A 181 16.45 9.31 21.11
N LYS A 182 15.13 9.54 21.27
CA LYS A 182 14.20 8.53 21.77
C LYS A 182 14.10 7.35 20.80
N ASN A 183 14.03 7.60 19.50
CA ASN A 183 13.99 6.55 18.49
C ASN A 183 15.26 5.70 18.50
N ILE A 184 16.44 6.33 18.57
CA ILE A 184 17.72 5.61 18.67
C ILE A 184 17.77 4.78 19.97
N PHE A 185 17.41 5.38 21.10
CA PHE A 185 17.43 4.70 22.41
C PHE A 185 16.48 3.49 22.44
N GLN A 186 15.25 3.65 21.95
CA GLN A 186 14.29 2.56 21.84
C GLN A 186 14.80 1.46 20.88
N SER A 187 15.39 1.85 19.75
CA SER A 187 15.93 0.90 18.79
C SER A 187 17.12 0.10 19.36
N LEU A 188 17.96 0.71 20.19
CA LEU A 188 19.06 0.01 20.87
C LEU A 188 18.56 -0.99 21.90
N ILE A 189 17.57 -0.61 22.71
CA ILE A 189 16.98 -1.51 23.74
C ILE A 189 16.28 -2.71 23.09
N HIS A 190 15.48 -2.44 22.06
CA HIS A 190 14.67 -3.47 21.41
C HIS A 190 15.40 -4.22 20.32
N LEU A 191 16.60 -3.76 19.90
CA LEU A 191 17.40 -4.28 18.78
C LEU A 191 16.67 -4.24 17.44
N GLU A 192 15.74 -3.28 17.31
CA GLU A 192 15.00 -2.98 16.08
C GLU A 192 14.35 -1.60 16.16
N PRO A 193 13.93 -0.96 15.04
CA PRO A 193 13.15 0.27 15.10
C PRO A 193 11.87 0.07 15.92
N ASN A 194 11.63 0.96 16.90
CA ASN A 194 10.46 0.89 17.77
C ASN A 194 9.83 2.28 17.89
N PHE A 195 8.59 2.40 17.43
CA PHE A 195 7.82 3.64 17.47
C PHE A 195 6.49 3.48 18.22
N MET A 196 6.29 2.38 18.93
CA MET A 196 5.07 2.08 19.71
C MET A 196 4.64 3.26 20.60
N TYR A 197 5.61 4.00 21.15
CA TYR A 197 5.36 5.15 22.00
C TYR A 197 4.58 6.31 21.32
N LEU A 198 4.55 6.36 19.99
CA LEU A 198 3.75 7.33 19.25
C LEU A 198 2.29 6.89 19.12
N TYR A 199 2.05 5.58 19.05
CA TYR A 199 0.77 4.99 18.69
C TYR A 199 -0.02 4.47 19.90
N GLU A 200 0.63 3.83 20.88
CA GLU A 200 -0.02 3.28 22.07
C GLU A 200 -0.86 4.30 22.85
N PRO A 201 -0.41 5.55 23.06
CA PRO A 201 -1.21 6.55 23.78
C PRO A 201 -2.52 6.93 23.10
N LEU A 202 -2.66 6.64 21.80
CA LEU A 202 -3.83 6.98 20.99
C LEU A 202 -4.88 5.86 20.98
N ILE A 203 -4.53 4.64 21.38
CA ILE A 203 -5.45 3.50 21.35
C ILE A 203 -6.70 3.80 22.19
N GLY A 204 -7.87 3.63 21.58
CA GLY A 204 -9.16 3.92 22.21
C GLY A 204 -9.52 5.41 22.34
N LYS A 205 -8.67 6.33 21.82
CA LYS A 205 -8.89 7.79 21.90
C LYS A 205 -9.07 8.45 20.54
N ILE A 206 -8.97 7.70 19.44
CA ILE A 206 -9.10 8.23 18.08
C ILE A 206 -10.51 8.79 17.87
N GLN A 207 -10.60 10.02 17.39
CA GLN A 207 -11.88 10.64 17.06
C GLN A 207 -12.49 9.97 15.82
N GLU A 208 -13.81 9.76 15.83
CA GLU A 208 -14.54 9.08 14.73
C GLU A 208 -14.23 9.67 13.34
N LYS A 209 -14.13 10.99 13.25
CA LYS A 209 -13.82 11.68 11.98
C LYS A 209 -12.43 11.37 11.40
N ASN A 210 -11.50 10.86 12.25
CA ASN A 210 -10.12 10.55 11.90
C ASN A 210 -9.94 9.06 11.57
N ILE A 211 -10.96 8.23 11.87
CA ILE A 211 -10.97 6.80 11.53
C ILE A 211 -11.20 6.65 10.02
N ILE A 212 -10.46 5.74 9.39
CA ILE A 212 -10.66 5.42 7.98
C ILE A 212 -12.04 4.81 7.79
N PRO A 213 -12.90 5.38 6.92
CA PRO A 213 -14.28 4.90 6.73
C PRO A 213 -14.33 3.64 5.84
N VAL A 214 -13.69 2.55 6.33
CA VAL A 214 -13.53 1.29 5.59
C VAL A 214 -14.85 0.65 5.18
N GLU A 215 -15.95 0.95 5.87
CA GLU A 215 -17.30 0.49 5.52
C GLU A 215 -17.83 1.10 4.22
N LYS A 216 -17.21 2.16 3.71
CA LYS A 216 -17.60 2.79 2.44
C LYS A 216 -16.99 2.11 1.22
N MET A 217 -16.00 1.24 1.40
CA MET A 217 -15.37 0.49 0.31
C MET A 217 -16.38 -0.46 -0.35
N LYS A 218 -16.15 -0.79 -1.63
CA LYS A 218 -16.85 -1.85 -2.38
C LYS A 218 -15.84 -2.89 -2.86
N ALA A 219 -14.99 -3.34 -1.96
CA ALA A 219 -13.83 -4.16 -2.26
C ALA A 219 -13.71 -5.37 -1.33
N ARG A 220 -13.14 -6.47 -1.79
CA ARG A 220 -12.62 -7.49 -0.88
C ARG A 220 -11.48 -6.90 -0.06
N VAL A 221 -11.44 -7.17 1.26
CA VAL A 221 -10.41 -6.63 2.17
C VAL A 221 -9.60 -7.78 2.78
N ILE A 222 -8.29 -7.71 2.66
CA ILE A 222 -7.36 -8.65 3.29
C ILE A 222 -6.33 -7.86 4.09
N LEU A 223 -6.21 -8.18 5.36
CA LEU A 223 -5.22 -7.57 6.24
C LEU A 223 -4.19 -8.61 6.67
N PHE A 224 -2.91 -8.22 6.68
CA PHE A 224 -1.81 -9.02 7.23
C PHE A 224 -1.15 -8.26 8.35
N SER A 225 -0.98 -8.89 9.51
CA SER A 225 -0.25 -8.30 10.63
C SER A 225 0.60 -9.32 11.36
N GLY A 226 1.67 -8.85 11.98
CA GLY A 226 2.53 -9.66 12.82
C GLY A 226 2.32 -9.31 14.31
N LYS A 227 2.23 -10.31 15.19
CA LYS A 227 2.10 -10.10 16.65
C LYS A 227 3.35 -9.48 17.27
N LEU A 228 4.50 -9.61 16.59
CA LEU A 228 5.79 -9.07 17.03
C LEU A 228 6.13 -7.76 16.30
N ASP A 229 5.13 -7.00 15.88
CA ASP A 229 5.31 -5.67 15.31
C ASP A 229 5.59 -4.66 16.44
N HIS A 230 6.77 -4.04 16.41
CA HIS A 230 7.18 -3.00 17.34
C HIS A 230 7.26 -1.61 16.70
N ILE A 231 6.91 -1.47 15.42
CA ILE A 231 6.76 -0.16 14.78
C ILE A 231 5.46 0.49 15.25
N TRP A 232 4.34 -0.26 15.14
CA TRP A 232 3.04 0.12 15.67
C TRP A 232 2.18 -1.13 15.96
N PRO A 233 1.08 -1.03 16.68
CA PRO A 233 0.26 -2.18 17.08
C PRO A 233 -0.63 -2.67 15.90
N ALA A 234 -0.01 -3.14 14.81
CA ALA A 234 -0.70 -3.50 13.57
C ALA A 234 -1.78 -4.56 13.75
N THR A 235 -1.56 -5.55 14.62
CA THR A 235 -2.55 -6.59 14.89
C THR A 235 -3.81 -5.99 15.52
N GLN A 236 -3.65 -5.15 16.55
CA GLN A 236 -4.78 -4.48 17.19
C GLN A 236 -5.51 -3.51 16.24
N PHE A 237 -4.76 -2.80 15.41
CA PHE A 237 -5.35 -1.92 14.41
C PHE A 237 -6.14 -2.72 13.35
N GLY A 238 -5.62 -3.86 12.92
CA GLY A 238 -6.33 -4.77 12.02
C GLY A 238 -7.62 -5.31 12.63
N GLU A 239 -7.59 -5.70 13.92
CA GLU A 239 -8.79 -6.13 14.66
C GLU A 239 -9.86 -5.02 14.74
N LEU A 240 -9.45 -3.76 14.94
CA LEU A 240 -10.36 -2.61 14.93
C LEU A 240 -11.00 -2.35 13.56
N ILE A 241 -10.23 -2.54 12.46
CA ILE A 241 -10.77 -2.48 11.10
C ILE A 241 -11.81 -3.57 10.89
N ILE A 242 -11.50 -4.83 11.24
CA ILE A 242 -12.43 -5.95 11.12
C ILE A 242 -13.70 -5.74 11.95
N LYS A 243 -13.52 -5.26 13.19
CA LYS A 243 -14.67 -4.91 14.05
C LYS A 243 -15.56 -3.86 13.39
N ARG A 244 -14.98 -2.78 12.83
CA ARG A 244 -15.75 -1.74 12.13
C ARG A 244 -16.50 -2.29 10.92
N LEU A 245 -15.86 -3.10 10.09
CA LEU A 245 -16.53 -3.75 8.95
C LEU A 245 -17.72 -4.60 9.41
N LYS A 246 -17.56 -5.37 10.47
CA LYS A 246 -18.63 -6.18 11.07
C LYS A 246 -19.76 -5.30 11.64
N ASP A 247 -19.43 -4.30 12.46
CA ASP A 247 -20.40 -3.42 13.11
C ASP A 247 -21.23 -2.61 12.11
N LYS A 248 -20.64 -2.29 10.94
CA LYS A 248 -21.28 -1.56 9.85
C LYS A 248 -21.95 -2.45 8.80
N ASN A 249 -22.07 -3.77 9.07
CA ASN A 249 -22.68 -4.75 8.16
C ASN A 249 -22.07 -4.70 6.74
N TYR A 250 -20.73 -4.66 6.66
CA TYR A 250 -20.04 -4.62 5.37
C TYR A 250 -20.35 -5.88 4.53
N SER A 251 -20.79 -5.66 3.29
CA SER A 251 -21.34 -6.72 2.44
C SER A 251 -20.32 -7.49 1.60
N TYR A 252 -19.07 -7.02 1.54
CA TYR A 252 -18.00 -7.69 0.79
C TYR A 252 -17.17 -8.58 1.71
N GLN A 253 -16.43 -9.52 1.11
CA GLN A 253 -15.53 -10.41 1.86
C GLN A 253 -14.41 -9.63 2.55
N TYR A 254 -14.09 -9.99 3.78
CA TYR A 254 -12.96 -9.46 4.52
C TYR A 254 -12.34 -10.53 5.41
N GLU A 255 -11.03 -10.46 5.57
CA GLU A 255 -10.26 -11.35 6.45
C GLU A 255 -9.05 -10.63 7.03
N HIS A 256 -8.62 -11.07 8.22
CA HIS A 256 -7.40 -10.61 8.88
C HIS A 256 -6.52 -11.81 9.21
N ILE A 257 -5.36 -11.87 8.59
CA ILE A 257 -4.36 -12.93 8.74
C ILE A 257 -3.31 -12.44 9.73
N ILE A 258 -3.29 -13.06 10.91
CA ILE A 258 -2.38 -12.70 11.99
C ILE A 258 -1.24 -13.72 12.03
N CYS A 259 0.00 -13.25 11.86
CA CYS A 259 1.20 -14.05 11.89
C CYS A 259 1.81 -14.03 13.30
N GLU A 260 1.83 -15.17 13.98
CA GLU A 260 2.27 -15.30 15.37
C GLU A 260 3.70 -14.79 15.59
N PHE A 261 4.62 -15.15 14.70
CA PHE A 261 6.04 -14.77 14.74
C PHE A 261 6.38 -13.66 13.73
N GLY A 262 5.38 -13.01 13.14
CA GLY A 262 5.56 -11.93 12.17
C GLY A 262 5.88 -10.60 12.87
N GLY A 263 6.75 -9.80 12.27
CA GLY A 263 7.01 -8.41 12.63
C GLY A 263 6.30 -7.44 11.70
N HIS A 264 6.87 -6.22 11.55
CA HIS A 264 6.27 -5.16 10.74
C HIS A 264 6.31 -5.41 9.23
N LEU A 265 7.35 -6.10 8.73
CA LEU A 265 7.51 -6.32 7.29
C LEU A 265 6.71 -7.53 6.82
N MET A 266 5.39 -7.34 6.71
CA MET A 266 4.46 -8.34 6.18
C MET A 266 4.39 -8.25 4.64
N THR A 267 5.51 -8.60 3.97
CA THR A 267 5.65 -8.59 2.51
C THR A 267 5.82 -10.00 1.96
N PRO A 268 5.38 -10.31 0.72
CA PRO A 268 5.60 -11.62 0.11
C PRO A 268 7.02 -11.82 -0.46
N ILE A 269 7.88 -10.81 -0.34
CA ILE A 269 9.28 -10.87 -0.74
C ILE A 269 10.20 -10.54 0.43
N GLN A 270 11.42 -11.05 0.37
CA GLN A 270 12.46 -10.63 1.27
C GLN A 270 13.01 -9.26 0.83
N THR A 271 13.18 -8.34 1.77
CA THR A 271 13.72 -7.00 1.54
C THR A 271 15.03 -6.79 2.29
N LYS A 272 15.78 -5.74 1.91
CA LYS A 272 16.99 -5.35 2.66
C LYS A 272 16.68 -4.90 4.09
N LEU A 273 15.42 -4.54 4.38
CA LEU A 273 14.97 -4.09 5.69
C LEU A 273 14.74 -5.25 6.67
N ASP A 274 14.55 -6.48 6.19
CA ASP A 274 14.33 -7.68 7.02
C ASP A 274 15.40 -7.85 8.11
N LYS A 275 16.65 -7.51 7.78
CA LYS A 275 17.78 -7.60 8.74
C LYS A 275 17.66 -6.66 9.93
N PHE A 276 16.85 -5.61 9.85
CA PHE A 276 16.61 -4.67 10.95
C PHE A 276 15.42 -5.06 11.81
N MET A 277 14.57 -5.98 11.35
CA MET A 277 13.40 -6.47 12.08
C MET A 277 13.77 -7.66 12.95
N LYS A 278 13.55 -7.56 14.26
CA LYS A 278 13.90 -8.59 15.23
C LYS A 278 13.17 -9.91 14.96
N ALA A 279 11.88 -9.84 14.69
CA ALA A 279 11.08 -11.02 14.35
C ALA A 279 11.67 -11.80 13.16
N ASN A 280 12.05 -11.12 12.08
CA ASN A 280 12.62 -11.76 10.89
C ASN A 280 14.00 -12.41 11.16
N ARG A 281 14.78 -11.82 12.09
CA ARG A 281 16.07 -12.40 12.50
C ARG A 281 15.91 -13.60 13.44
N GLN A 282 14.94 -13.56 14.33
CA GLN A 282 14.69 -14.62 15.32
C GLN A 282 13.93 -15.81 14.72
N PHE A 283 13.02 -15.55 13.77
CA PHE A 283 12.12 -16.53 13.18
C PHE A 283 12.22 -16.56 11.63
N PRO A 284 13.42 -16.80 11.06
CA PRO A 284 13.64 -16.70 9.62
C PRO A 284 12.84 -17.72 8.79
N LYS A 285 12.59 -18.91 9.35
CA LYS A 285 11.80 -19.97 8.69
C LYS A 285 10.31 -19.58 8.64
N GLU A 286 9.79 -19.07 9.73
CA GLU A 286 8.42 -18.58 9.83
C GLU A 286 8.21 -17.39 8.90
N ALA A 287 9.18 -16.46 8.84
CA ALA A 287 9.16 -15.34 7.92
C ALA A 287 9.10 -15.79 6.46
N GLU A 288 9.88 -16.81 6.08
CA GLU A 288 9.83 -17.40 4.73
C GLU A 288 8.47 -18.05 4.44
N ASN A 289 7.91 -18.79 5.40
CA ASN A 289 6.58 -19.40 5.24
C ASN A 289 5.50 -18.34 5.05
N TYR A 290 5.51 -17.25 5.84
CA TYR A 290 4.56 -16.14 5.69
C TYR A 290 4.66 -15.47 4.31
N ARG A 291 5.86 -15.32 3.75
CA ARG A 291 6.03 -14.79 2.39
C ARG A 291 5.35 -15.68 1.35
N LYS A 292 5.53 -16.99 1.45
CA LYS A 292 4.90 -17.96 0.55
C LYS A 292 3.37 -17.94 0.68
N GLU A 293 2.87 -17.95 1.91
CA GLU A 293 1.43 -17.86 2.19
C GLU A 293 0.83 -16.54 1.72
N HIS A 294 1.55 -15.42 1.93
CA HIS A 294 1.13 -14.12 1.46
C HIS A 294 1.00 -14.10 -0.08
N LEU A 295 2.02 -14.56 -0.81
CA LEU A 295 1.94 -14.65 -2.27
C LEU A 295 0.77 -15.55 -2.73
N LYS A 296 0.57 -16.69 -2.09
CA LYS A 296 -0.57 -17.57 -2.37
C LYS A 296 -1.89 -16.84 -2.19
N LYS A 297 -2.03 -16.11 -1.06
CA LYS A 297 -3.24 -15.30 -0.79
C LYS A 297 -3.44 -14.17 -1.80
N LEU A 298 -2.36 -13.53 -2.27
CA LEU A 298 -2.45 -12.52 -3.33
C LEU A 298 -3.03 -13.12 -4.63
N LEU A 299 -2.53 -14.29 -5.04
CA LEU A 299 -3.02 -15.01 -6.23
C LEU A 299 -4.49 -15.42 -6.07
N GLU A 300 -4.88 -15.96 -4.92
CA GLU A 300 -6.28 -16.30 -4.61
C GLU A 300 -7.17 -15.05 -4.61
N ALA A 301 -6.70 -13.95 -4.01
CA ALA A 301 -7.46 -12.71 -3.91
C ALA A 301 -7.72 -12.09 -5.28
N ILE A 302 -6.66 -11.94 -6.10
CA ILE A 302 -6.80 -11.36 -7.44
C ILE A 302 -7.65 -12.27 -8.35
N SER A 303 -7.62 -13.59 -8.17
CA SER A 303 -8.46 -14.50 -8.95
C SER A 303 -9.95 -14.32 -8.67
N SER A 304 -10.31 -13.89 -7.47
CA SER A 304 -11.69 -13.84 -6.95
C SER A 304 -12.44 -12.54 -7.21
N ILE A 305 -11.78 -11.49 -7.67
CA ILE A 305 -12.41 -10.19 -7.94
C ILE A 305 -12.87 -10.02 -9.36
#